data_d2dfdde48b59ce157f09b54f2f44ebd8
#
_entry.id   d2dfdde48b59ce157f09b54f2f44ebd8
#
_cell.length_a   1.000
_cell.length_b   1.000
_cell.length_c   1.000
_cell.angle_alpha   90.00
_cell.angle_beta   90.00
_cell.angle_gamma   90.00
#
_symmetry.space_group_name_H-M   'P 1'
#
loop_
_entity.id
_entity.type
_entity.pdbx_description
1 polymer ?
#
loop_
_entity_poly.entity_id
_entity_poly.type
_entity_poly.pdbx_seq_one_letter_code
_entity_poly.pdbx_strand_id
1 'polypeptide(L)'
;TPLPLGVIDKIDSEIETRLNARYLDLRKSEIAANFQIRAAVSGAVHKHLRREKFLEVQTPKIIASATEGGTSLFEMKYFDKTAYLAQSPQLYKQMLMGGGLERVYEIGPAFRAEEHNTPRHLNEFISIDIEMSFADDDVVMGVMERLVDSAARAVSKETEALETLGIEPIELELPLPRITYDEAVEMSNGKAEWGEDLSMEATR
;
A
#
# COMPACT_ATOMS: atom_id res chain seq x y z
N THR A 1 19.28 18.04 -30.61
CA THR A 1 19.51 16.70 -30.08
C THR A 1 18.18 16.00 -29.95
N PRO A 2 18.01 14.75 -30.43
CA PRO A 2 16.76 14.02 -30.26
C PRO A 2 16.47 13.81 -28.76
N LEU A 3 15.21 13.71 -28.41
CA LEU A 3 14.81 13.37 -27.04
C LEU A 3 15.26 11.95 -26.70
N PRO A 4 15.72 11.69 -25.45
CA PRO A 4 16.19 10.36 -25.04
C PRO A 4 15.04 9.36 -24.94
N LEU A 5 13.78 9.86 -24.87
CA LEU A 5 12.57 9.05 -24.75
C LEU A 5 11.46 9.68 -25.59
N GLY A 6 10.68 8.85 -26.30
CA GLY A 6 9.46 9.29 -26.96
C GLY A 6 8.40 9.71 -25.93
N VAL A 7 7.68 10.79 -26.22
CA VAL A 7 6.58 11.30 -25.37
C VAL A 7 5.19 10.87 -25.86
N ILE A 8 5.15 10.02 -26.88
CA ILE A 8 3.93 9.45 -27.46
C ILE A 8 3.76 8.03 -26.93
N ASP A 9 2.57 7.69 -26.50
CA ASP A 9 2.23 6.42 -25.84
C ASP A 9 2.58 5.15 -26.66
N LYS A 10 2.74 5.27 -27.98
CA LYS A 10 3.02 4.16 -28.88
C LYS A 10 4.51 3.72 -28.95
N ILE A 11 5.40 4.40 -28.25
CA ILE A 11 6.83 4.08 -28.28
C ILE A 11 7.22 3.37 -27.01
N ASP A 12 7.41 2.06 -27.13
CA ASP A 12 7.99 1.26 -26.05
C ASP A 12 9.45 1.64 -25.80
N SER A 13 9.83 1.64 -24.54
CA SER A 13 11.19 1.93 -24.10
C SER A 13 11.52 1.11 -22.87
N GLU A 14 12.77 0.70 -22.76
CA GLU A 14 13.28 -0.03 -21.60
C GLU A 14 13.07 0.76 -20.30
N ILE A 15 12.79 0.04 -19.22
CA ILE A 15 12.48 0.64 -17.92
C ILE A 15 13.59 1.59 -17.44
N GLU A 16 14.85 1.25 -17.66
CA GLU A 16 15.99 2.08 -17.28
C GLU A 16 15.98 3.42 -18.03
N THR A 17 15.71 3.41 -19.33
CA THR A 17 15.59 4.64 -20.15
C THR A 17 14.42 5.49 -19.67
N ARG A 18 13.29 4.88 -19.30
CA ARG A 18 12.11 5.56 -18.76
C ARG A 18 12.41 6.21 -17.40
N LEU A 19 13.13 5.53 -16.52
CA LEU A 19 13.51 6.05 -15.21
C LEU A 19 14.53 7.20 -15.33
N ASN A 20 15.53 7.06 -16.20
CA ASN A 20 16.52 8.11 -16.44
C ASN A 20 15.94 9.36 -17.10
N ALA A 21 14.88 9.23 -17.86
CA ALA A 21 14.16 10.34 -18.50
C ALA A 21 12.73 10.49 -17.96
N ARG A 22 12.53 10.30 -16.65
CA ARG A 22 11.21 10.20 -16.01
C ARG A 22 10.30 11.39 -16.30
N TYR A 23 10.84 12.60 -16.41
CA TYR A 23 10.08 13.80 -16.73
C TYR A 23 9.43 13.75 -18.14
N LEU A 24 9.99 13.00 -19.07
CA LEU A 24 9.38 12.72 -20.38
C LEU A 24 8.38 11.56 -20.29
N ASP A 25 8.71 10.50 -19.56
CA ASP A 25 7.85 9.35 -19.36
C ASP A 25 6.49 9.74 -18.72
N LEU A 26 6.53 10.66 -17.75
CA LEU A 26 5.34 11.21 -17.09
C LEU A 26 4.39 12.00 -18.04
N ARG A 27 4.82 12.31 -19.25
CA ARG A 27 3.96 12.96 -20.25
C ARG A 27 3.10 11.98 -21.03
N LYS A 28 3.37 10.69 -20.91
CA LYS A 28 2.53 9.65 -21.49
C LYS A 28 1.22 9.57 -20.74
N SER A 29 0.09 9.47 -21.45
CA SER A 29 -1.25 9.44 -20.86
C SER A 29 -1.43 8.24 -19.92
N GLU A 30 -0.96 7.06 -20.30
CA GLU A 30 -1.00 5.86 -19.44
C GLU A 30 -0.23 6.04 -18.13
N ILE A 31 0.92 6.73 -18.18
CA ILE A 31 1.70 6.98 -16.96
C ILE A 31 1.00 8.01 -16.08
N ALA A 32 0.47 9.08 -16.68
CA ALA A 32 -0.29 10.11 -15.96
C ALA A 32 -1.57 9.54 -15.31
N ALA A 33 -2.29 8.66 -16.02
CA ALA A 33 -3.49 7.99 -15.54
C ALA A 33 -3.26 7.19 -14.25
N ASN A 34 -2.11 6.50 -14.10
CA ASN A 34 -1.76 5.80 -12.87
C ASN A 34 -1.67 6.76 -11.66
N PHE A 35 -1.16 7.97 -11.84
CA PHE A 35 -1.09 8.96 -10.77
C PHE A 35 -2.47 9.55 -10.43
N GLN A 36 -3.35 9.71 -11.41
CA GLN A 36 -4.74 10.15 -11.18
C GLN A 36 -5.49 9.11 -10.33
N ILE A 37 -5.43 7.83 -10.71
CA ILE A 37 -6.03 6.74 -9.94
C ILE A 37 -5.45 6.68 -8.52
N ARG A 38 -4.12 6.77 -8.37
CA ARG A 38 -3.49 6.79 -7.05
C ARG A 38 -3.99 7.96 -6.19
N ALA A 39 -4.14 9.14 -6.78
CA ALA A 39 -4.66 10.32 -6.08
C ALA A 39 -6.13 10.13 -5.65
N ALA A 40 -6.96 9.54 -6.52
CA ALA A 40 -8.35 9.20 -6.21
C ALA A 40 -8.44 8.21 -5.03
N VAL A 41 -7.63 7.14 -5.05
CA VAL A 41 -7.55 6.16 -3.94
C VAL A 41 -7.15 6.86 -2.64
N SER A 42 -6.06 7.62 -2.64
CA SER A 42 -5.58 8.33 -1.44
C SER A 42 -6.64 9.27 -0.87
N GLY A 43 -7.29 10.06 -1.73
CA GLY A 43 -8.37 10.96 -1.33
C GLY A 43 -9.58 10.22 -0.74
N ALA A 44 -9.96 9.08 -1.32
CA ALA A 44 -11.05 8.24 -0.83
C ALA A 44 -10.73 7.64 0.54
N VAL A 45 -9.52 7.13 0.73
CA VAL A 45 -9.05 6.56 2.00
C VAL A 45 -9.11 7.59 3.11
N HIS A 46 -8.51 8.78 2.91
CA HIS A 46 -8.59 9.88 3.88
C HIS A 46 -10.03 10.26 4.22
N LYS A 47 -10.87 10.43 3.21
CA LYS A 47 -12.28 10.78 3.41
C LYS A 47 -13.04 9.70 4.18
N HIS A 48 -12.80 8.43 3.85
CA HIS A 48 -13.46 7.31 4.49
C HIS A 48 -13.07 7.20 5.96
N LEU A 49 -11.77 7.17 6.27
CA LEU A 49 -11.27 7.02 7.63
C LEU A 49 -11.70 8.18 8.54
N ARG A 50 -11.68 9.41 8.06
CA ARG A 50 -12.21 10.57 8.81
C ARG A 50 -13.71 10.45 9.08
N ARG A 51 -14.49 9.93 8.14
CA ARG A 51 -15.93 9.67 8.34
C ARG A 51 -16.16 8.59 9.39
N GLU A 52 -15.32 7.58 9.44
CA GLU A 52 -15.31 6.51 10.46
C GLU A 52 -14.69 6.99 11.80
N LYS A 53 -14.40 8.30 11.93
CA LYS A 53 -13.84 8.96 13.13
C LYS A 53 -12.42 8.51 13.48
N PHE A 54 -11.63 8.09 12.52
CA PHE A 54 -10.21 7.91 12.74
C PHE A 54 -9.49 9.26 12.75
N LEU A 55 -8.60 9.43 13.71
CA LEU A 55 -7.69 10.57 13.79
C LEU A 55 -6.43 10.29 12.97
N GLU A 56 -6.10 11.18 12.06
CA GLU A 56 -4.84 11.12 11.32
C GLU A 56 -3.67 11.48 12.23
N VAL A 57 -2.64 10.64 12.20
CA VAL A 57 -1.40 10.84 12.97
C VAL A 57 -0.19 10.72 12.06
N GLN A 58 0.92 11.30 12.48
CA GLN A 58 2.20 11.20 11.79
C GLN A 58 3.25 10.72 12.80
N THR A 59 3.87 9.58 12.51
CA THR A 59 4.86 8.97 13.37
C THR A 59 6.28 9.18 12.85
N PRO A 60 7.30 9.16 13.72
CA PRO A 60 8.70 9.28 13.30
C PRO A 60 9.10 8.20 12.29
N LYS A 61 9.88 8.59 11.28
CA LYS A 61 10.42 7.65 10.27
C LYS A 61 11.92 7.38 10.47
N ILE A 62 12.58 8.14 11.32
CA ILE A 62 13.93 7.84 11.82
C ILE A 62 13.75 7.37 13.27
N ILE A 63 14.12 6.15 13.56
CA ILE A 63 13.84 5.46 14.83
C ILE A 63 15.09 4.87 15.45
N ALA A 64 15.08 4.67 16.75
CA ALA A 64 16.23 4.16 17.50
C ALA A 64 16.34 2.62 17.53
N SER A 65 15.24 1.91 17.22
CA SER A 65 15.17 0.45 17.28
C SER A 65 14.15 -0.09 16.29
N ALA A 66 14.21 -1.38 15.97
CA ALA A 66 13.21 -2.06 15.15
C ALA A 66 11.79 -1.90 15.73
N THR A 67 10.81 -1.71 14.85
CA THR A 67 9.39 -1.62 15.21
C THR A 67 8.63 -2.92 14.97
N GLU A 68 9.20 -3.82 14.18
CA GLU A 68 8.67 -5.15 13.87
C GLU A 68 9.79 -6.19 13.86
N GLY A 69 9.48 -7.44 14.18
CA GLY A 69 10.40 -8.56 14.03
C GLY A 69 10.45 -9.07 12.59
N GLY A 70 11.57 -9.71 12.21
CA GLY A 70 11.67 -10.52 11.00
C GLY A 70 12.02 -9.81 9.70
N THR A 71 12.02 -8.49 9.62
CA THR A 71 12.42 -7.75 8.41
C THR A 71 13.74 -7.03 8.60
N SER A 72 14.55 -6.99 7.52
CA SER A 72 15.82 -6.25 7.53
C SER A 72 15.60 -4.75 7.62
N LEU A 73 16.44 -4.09 8.41
CA LEU A 73 16.39 -2.65 8.65
C LEU A 73 17.37 -1.90 7.76
N PHE A 74 16.96 -0.76 7.26
CA PHE A 74 17.90 0.23 6.76
C PHE A 74 18.56 0.96 7.92
N GLU A 75 19.81 0.61 8.20
CA GLU A 75 20.64 1.29 9.18
C GLU A 75 21.21 2.58 8.62
N MET A 76 21.26 3.62 9.43
CA MET A 76 21.82 4.90 9.07
C MET A 76 22.60 5.54 10.22
N LYS A 77 23.61 6.33 9.89
CA LYS A 77 24.31 7.15 10.88
C LYS A 77 23.47 8.37 11.23
N TYR A 78 23.17 8.53 12.50
CA TYR A 78 22.44 9.68 13.04
C TYR A 78 23.34 10.40 14.07
N PHE A 79 24.11 11.39 13.61
CA PHE A 79 25.16 12.07 14.39
C PHE A 79 26.21 11.06 14.92
N ASP A 80 26.26 10.86 16.23
CA ASP A 80 27.14 9.93 16.94
C ASP A 80 26.50 8.58 17.27
N LYS A 81 25.24 8.38 16.83
CA LYS A 81 24.44 7.17 17.09
C LYS A 81 24.05 6.46 15.83
N THR A 82 23.61 5.23 15.97
CA THR A 82 22.89 4.48 14.92
C THR A 82 21.42 4.75 15.03
N ALA A 83 20.75 4.93 13.88
CA ALA A 83 19.32 4.97 13.73
C ALA A 83 18.89 4.07 12.57
N TYR A 84 17.60 3.89 12.43
CA TYR A 84 17.00 3.04 11.40
C TYR A 84 15.82 3.75 10.73
N LEU A 85 15.54 3.41 9.48
CA LEU A 85 14.31 3.81 8.84
C LEU A 85 13.14 2.93 9.34
N ALA A 86 12.00 3.53 9.61
CA ALA A 86 10.83 2.85 10.18
C ALA A 86 10.22 1.85 9.19
N GLN A 87 10.04 0.61 9.61
CA GLN A 87 9.40 -0.46 8.84
C GLN A 87 7.87 -0.30 8.81
N SER A 88 7.31 0.21 9.91
CA SER A 88 5.90 0.51 10.10
C SER A 88 5.70 1.46 11.29
N PRO A 89 4.52 2.07 11.47
CA PRO A 89 4.17 2.85 12.66
C PRO A 89 3.68 1.98 13.83
N GLN A 90 3.84 0.65 13.83
CA GLN A 90 3.14 -0.27 14.72
C GLN A 90 3.25 0.09 16.21
N LEU A 91 4.48 0.25 16.73
CA LEU A 91 4.67 0.58 18.15
C LEU A 91 4.06 1.93 18.52
N TYR A 92 4.16 2.91 17.65
CA TYR A 92 3.59 4.24 17.87
C TYR A 92 2.06 4.19 17.86
N LYS A 93 1.44 3.45 16.94
CA LYS A 93 -0.02 3.28 16.93
C LYS A 93 -0.52 2.66 18.22
N GLN A 94 0.15 1.61 18.73
CA GLN A 94 -0.19 0.98 20.00
C GLN A 94 0.00 1.94 21.19
N MET A 95 1.07 2.74 21.20
CA MET A 95 1.27 3.78 22.23
C MET A 95 0.14 4.82 22.22
N LEU A 96 -0.35 5.20 21.05
CA LEU A 96 -1.48 6.13 20.91
C LEU A 96 -2.78 5.53 21.45
N MET A 97 -3.01 4.22 21.26
CA MET A 97 -4.12 3.51 21.89
C MET A 97 -4.00 3.55 23.40
N GLY A 98 -2.82 3.25 23.95
CA GLY A 98 -2.54 3.36 25.38
C GLY A 98 -2.68 4.79 25.92
N GLY A 99 -2.49 5.79 25.07
CA GLY A 99 -2.70 7.21 25.36
C GLY A 99 -4.17 7.66 25.28
N GLY A 100 -5.10 6.76 24.94
CA GLY A 100 -6.54 7.04 24.89
C GLY A 100 -7.08 7.53 23.54
N LEU A 101 -6.29 7.44 22.47
CA LEU A 101 -6.77 7.70 21.10
C LEU A 101 -7.35 6.40 20.53
N GLU A 102 -8.65 6.23 20.57
CA GLU A 102 -9.32 4.96 20.28
C GLU A 102 -9.29 4.54 18.81
N ARG A 103 -9.07 5.46 17.88
CA ARG A 103 -9.01 5.20 16.44
C ARG A 103 -8.01 6.13 15.79
N VAL A 104 -6.92 5.59 15.26
CA VAL A 104 -5.93 6.37 14.54
C VAL A 104 -5.62 5.75 13.18
N TYR A 105 -5.15 6.57 12.26
CA TYR A 105 -4.58 6.11 11.00
C TYR A 105 -3.39 6.95 10.60
N GLU A 106 -2.50 6.34 9.86
CA GLU A 106 -1.39 7.01 9.17
C GLU A 106 -1.36 6.59 7.70
N ILE A 107 -1.15 7.54 6.81
CA ILE A 107 -0.75 7.29 5.43
C ILE A 107 0.65 7.88 5.27
N GLY A 108 1.65 7.03 5.21
CA GLY A 108 3.03 7.48 5.23
C GLY A 108 4.04 6.46 4.72
N PRO A 109 5.30 6.88 4.54
CA PRO A 109 6.35 5.99 4.05
C PRO A 109 6.71 4.91 5.08
N ALA A 110 6.95 3.71 4.58
CA ALA A 110 7.52 2.58 5.30
C ALA A 110 8.72 2.05 4.51
N PHE A 111 9.72 1.50 5.21
CA PHE A 111 10.99 1.10 4.65
C PHE A 111 11.34 -0.33 5.08
N ARG A 112 11.60 -1.21 4.11
CA ARG A 112 11.99 -2.60 4.38
C ARG A 112 13.21 -2.96 3.53
N ALA A 113 14.32 -3.30 4.19
CA ALA A 113 15.58 -3.64 3.51
C ALA A 113 15.57 -5.09 3.02
N GLU A 114 14.55 -5.46 2.26
CA GLU A 114 14.41 -6.80 1.67
C GLU A 114 15.22 -6.87 0.38
N GLU A 115 16.02 -7.92 0.21
CA GLU A 115 16.85 -8.14 -0.98
C GLU A 115 16.05 -8.73 -2.16
N HIS A 116 14.74 -8.58 -2.16
CA HIS A 116 13.86 -9.13 -3.19
C HIS A 116 13.49 -8.05 -4.23
N ASN A 117 13.78 -8.31 -5.48
CA ASN A 117 13.33 -7.48 -6.59
C ASN A 117 12.10 -8.11 -7.26
N THR A 118 10.94 -7.94 -6.67
CA THR A 118 9.68 -8.45 -7.21
C THR A 118 8.65 -7.32 -7.36
N PRO A 119 7.62 -7.48 -8.18
CA PRO A 119 6.55 -6.48 -8.31
C PRO A 119 5.78 -6.19 -7.01
N ARG A 120 5.90 -7.04 -5.99
CA ARG A 120 5.20 -6.90 -4.69
C ARG A 120 6.10 -6.39 -3.56
N HIS A 121 7.43 -6.36 -3.75
CA HIS A 121 8.38 -5.98 -2.71
C HIS A 121 9.11 -4.71 -3.13
N LEU A 122 8.83 -3.63 -2.43
CA LEU A 122 9.51 -2.34 -2.56
C LEU A 122 10.22 -2.03 -1.24
N ASN A 123 11.43 -1.50 -1.35
CA ASN A 123 12.19 -1.07 -0.18
C ASN A 123 11.62 0.20 0.46
N GLU A 124 10.91 1.03 -0.30
CA GLU A 124 10.17 2.18 0.16
C GLU A 124 8.78 2.19 -0.48
N PHE A 125 7.74 2.29 0.35
CA PHE A 125 6.36 2.35 -0.11
C PHE A 125 5.50 3.20 0.83
N ILE A 126 4.35 3.65 0.35
CA ILE A 126 3.37 4.34 1.18
C ILE A 126 2.43 3.29 1.78
N SER A 127 2.46 3.17 3.09
CA SER A 127 1.55 2.31 3.87
C SER A 127 0.29 3.08 4.25
N ILE A 128 -0.82 2.35 4.32
CA ILE A 128 -2.08 2.79 4.93
C ILE A 128 -2.26 1.95 6.17
N ASP A 129 -2.05 2.56 7.31
CA ASP A 129 -2.10 1.90 8.62
C ASP A 129 -3.27 2.41 9.43
N ILE A 130 -4.04 1.50 10.01
CA ILE A 130 -5.09 1.81 10.99
C ILE A 130 -4.80 1.10 12.31
N GLU A 131 -5.29 1.66 13.41
CA GLU A 131 -5.29 1.03 14.72
C GLU A 131 -6.56 1.39 15.46
N MET A 132 -7.14 0.43 16.17
CA MET A 132 -8.40 0.60 16.89
C MET A 132 -8.32 -0.05 18.27
N SER A 133 -8.79 0.66 19.30
CA SER A 133 -9.08 0.08 20.61
C SER A 133 -10.48 -0.55 20.63
N PHE A 134 -10.70 -1.50 21.54
CA PHE A 134 -12.00 -2.11 21.79
C PHE A 134 -12.64 -2.73 20.54
N ALA A 135 -11.81 -3.30 19.67
CA ALA A 135 -12.21 -3.94 18.44
C ALA A 135 -11.59 -5.34 18.34
N ASP A 136 -12.35 -6.28 17.87
CA ASP A 136 -11.88 -7.60 17.46
C ASP A 136 -11.56 -7.62 15.96
N ASP A 137 -11.12 -8.76 15.47
CA ASP A 137 -10.77 -8.99 14.08
C ASP A 137 -11.97 -8.77 13.14
N ASP A 138 -13.19 -9.18 13.53
CA ASP A 138 -14.39 -8.97 12.74
C ASP A 138 -14.69 -7.49 12.52
N VAL A 139 -14.54 -6.67 13.56
CA VAL A 139 -14.73 -5.22 13.48
C VAL A 139 -13.69 -4.59 12.54
N VAL A 140 -12.41 -4.98 12.67
CA VAL A 140 -11.34 -4.46 11.82
C VAL A 140 -11.53 -4.90 10.36
N MET A 141 -11.87 -6.16 10.11
CA MET A 141 -12.21 -6.65 8.76
C MET A 141 -13.35 -5.86 8.15
N GLY A 142 -14.41 -5.56 8.91
CA GLY A 142 -15.52 -4.74 8.43
C GLY A 142 -15.13 -3.30 8.08
N VAL A 143 -14.18 -2.70 8.81
CA VAL A 143 -13.60 -1.38 8.45
C VAL A 143 -12.81 -1.47 7.16
N MET A 144 -11.96 -2.48 7.01
CA MET A 144 -11.16 -2.69 5.81
C MET A 144 -12.02 -2.93 4.57
N GLU A 145 -13.05 -3.74 4.69
CA GLU A 145 -14.01 -4.03 3.62
C GLU A 145 -14.66 -2.74 3.08
N ARG A 146 -15.20 -1.89 3.98
CA ARG A 146 -15.78 -0.60 3.59
C ARG A 146 -14.75 0.38 3.06
N LEU A 147 -13.51 0.32 3.53
CA LEU A 147 -12.40 1.14 3.03
C LEU A 147 -12.06 0.77 1.58
N VAL A 148 -11.92 -0.52 1.30
CA VAL A 148 -11.64 -1.04 -0.04
C VAL A 148 -12.77 -0.70 -1.01
N ASP A 149 -14.04 -0.88 -0.62
CA ASP A 149 -15.19 -0.46 -1.42
C ASP A 149 -15.19 1.05 -1.70
N SER A 150 -14.87 1.87 -0.69
CA SER A 150 -14.78 3.32 -0.87
C SER A 150 -13.69 3.71 -1.88
N ALA A 151 -12.55 3.01 -1.87
CA ALA A 151 -11.47 3.21 -2.82
C ALA A 151 -11.87 2.75 -4.23
N ALA A 152 -12.47 1.56 -4.36
CA ALA A 152 -12.96 1.03 -5.64
C ALA A 152 -13.97 1.97 -6.31
N ARG A 153 -14.95 2.46 -5.54
CA ARG A 153 -15.93 3.46 -6.02
C ARG A 153 -15.31 4.80 -6.42
N ALA A 154 -14.20 5.19 -5.80
CA ALA A 154 -13.49 6.40 -6.20
C ALA A 154 -12.74 6.19 -7.52
N VAL A 155 -12.08 5.06 -7.68
CA VAL A 155 -11.40 4.65 -8.92
C VAL A 155 -12.40 4.57 -10.08
N SER A 156 -13.57 3.96 -9.87
CA SER A 156 -14.61 3.82 -10.91
C SER A 156 -15.16 5.15 -11.43
N LYS A 157 -14.89 6.26 -10.76
CA LYS A 157 -15.23 7.63 -11.22
C LYS A 157 -14.19 8.27 -12.12
N GLU A 158 -12.98 7.74 -12.14
CA GLU A 158 -11.86 8.21 -12.97
C GLU A 158 -11.94 7.61 -14.38
N THR A 159 -13.07 7.83 -15.06
CA THR A 159 -13.42 7.17 -16.33
C THR A 159 -12.39 7.39 -17.42
N GLU A 160 -11.88 8.60 -17.59
CA GLU A 160 -10.84 8.91 -18.58
C GLU A 160 -9.53 8.17 -18.32
N ALA A 161 -9.13 8.08 -17.04
CA ALA A 161 -7.94 7.33 -16.65
C ALA A 161 -8.12 5.81 -16.86
N LEU A 162 -9.29 5.28 -16.53
CA LEU A 162 -9.61 3.86 -16.73
C LEU A 162 -9.64 3.51 -18.23
N GLU A 163 -10.29 4.32 -19.05
CA GLU A 163 -10.31 4.16 -20.51
C GLU A 163 -8.89 4.18 -21.09
N THR A 164 -8.05 5.13 -20.64
CA THR A 164 -6.65 5.23 -21.07
C THR A 164 -5.84 3.98 -20.73
N LEU A 165 -6.12 3.35 -19.59
CA LEU A 165 -5.44 2.14 -19.14
C LEU A 165 -6.08 0.85 -19.67
N GLY A 166 -7.24 0.92 -20.30
CA GLY A 166 -8.00 -0.25 -20.75
C GLY A 166 -8.48 -1.12 -19.59
N ILE A 167 -8.82 -0.49 -18.46
CA ILE A 167 -9.28 -1.17 -17.23
C ILE A 167 -10.76 -0.88 -17.03
N GLU A 168 -11.54 -1.95 -16.81
CA GLU A 168 -12.94 -1.82 -16.45
C GLU A 168 -13.12 -1.35 -15.00
N PRO A 169 -14.19 -0.59 -14.69
CA PRO A 169 -14.51 -0.21 -13.34
C PRO A 169 -14.64 -1.42 -12.40
N ILE A 170 -14.13 -1.27 -11.18
CA ILE A 170 -14.21 -2.33 -10.16
C ILE A 170 -15.48 -2.13 -9.34
N GLU A 171 -16.37 -3.09 -9.39
CA GLU A 171 -17.53 -3.18 -8.50
C GLU A 171 -17.33 -4.32 -7.51
N LEU A 172 -17.50 -4.02 -6.23
CA LEU A 172 -17.40 -5.01 -5.15
C LEU A 172 -18.79 -5.35 -4.63
N GLU A 173 -19.07 -6.63 -4.53
CA GLU A 173 -20.25 -7.13 -3.83
C GLU A 173 -19.93 -7.30 -2.35
N LEU A 174 -20.65 -6.59 -1.48
CA LEU A 174 -20.47 -6.68 -0.03
C LEU A 174 -21.58 -7.54 0.61
N PRO A 175 -21.25 -8.26 1.69
CA PRO A 175 -19.94 -8.41 2.33
C PRO A 175 -18.96 -9.23 1.47
N LEU A 176 -17.66 -8.93 1.60
CA LEU A 176 -16.63 -9.74 0.95
C LEU A 176 -16.60 -11.15 1.57
N PRO A 177 -16.34 -12.20 0.78
CA PRO A 177 -16.20 -13.54 1.31
C PRO A 177 -15.11 -13.62 2.38
N ARG A 178 -15.40 -14.30 3.48
CA ARG A 178 -14.44 -14.57 4.55
C ARG A 178 -14.15 -16.04 4.57
N ILE A 179 -12.89 -16.37 4.48
CA ILE A 179 -12.39 -17.74 4.53
C ILE A 179 -11.38 -17.89 5.66
N THR A 180 -11.31 -19.06 6.24
CA THR A 180 -10.29 -19.42 7.21
C THR A 180 -8.97 -19.69 6.49
N TYR A 181 -7.86 -19.73 7.24
CA TYR A 181 -6.57 -20.12 6.69
C TYR A 181 -6.60 -21.55 6.13
N ASP A 182 -7.27 -22.47 6.81
CA ASP A 182 -7.42 -23.88 6.34
C ASP A 182 -8.14 -23.93 4.99
N GLU A 183 -9.24 -23.20 4.84
CA GLU A 183 -9.96 -23.07 3.56
C GLU A 183 -9.07 -22.46 2.47
N ALA A 184 -8.27 -21.43 2.80
CA ALA A 184 -7.36 -20.82 1.86
C ALA A 184 -6.26 -21.79 1.38
N VAL A 185 -5.70 -22.59 2.29
CA VAL A 185 -4.73 -23.65 1.96
C VAL A 185 -5.39 -24.70 1.05
N GLU A 186 -6.59 -25.14 1.36
CA GLU A 186 -7.36 -26.08 0.54
C GLU A 186 -7.62 -25.54 -0.88
N MET A 187 -8.06 -24.28 -0.97
CA MET A 187 -8.32 -23.58 -2.25
C MET A 187 -7.06 -23.38 -3.08
N SER A 188 -5.87 -23.38 -2.47
CA SER A 188 -4.60 -23.24 -3.19
C SER A 188 -4.26 -24.43 -4.10
N ASN A 189 -4.99 -25.54 -3.98
CA ASN A 189 -4.77 -26.78 -4.74
C ASN A 189 -3.33 -27.32 -4.63
N GLY A 190 -2.76 -27.31 -3.43
CA GLY A 190 -1.42 -27.81 -3.13
C GLY A 190 -0.28 -26.83 -3.45
N LYS A 191 -0.59 -25.54 -3.70
CA LYS A 191 0.42 -24.48 -3.90
C LYS A 191 0.85 -23.80 -2.61
N ALA A 192 0.23 -24.14 -1.49
CA ALA A 192 0.60 -23.71 -0.15
C ALA A 192 0.59 -24.90 0.80
N GLU A 193 1.60 -24.98 1.67
CA GLU A 193 1.64 -25.94 2.78
C GLU A 193 1.07 -25.28 4.04
N TRP A 194 0.43 -26.09 4.90
CA TRP A 194 -0.13 -25.57 6.14
C TRP A 194 0.97 -25.05 7.08
N GLY A 195 0.81 -23.85 7.57
CA GLY A 195 1.79 -23.17 8.43
C GLY A 195 2.73 -22.22 7.70
N GLU A 196 2.65 -22.14 6.36
CA GLU A 196 3.42 -21.23 5.53
C GLU A 196 2.58 -20.04 5.04
N ASP A 197 3.23 -18.94 4.71
CA ASP A 197 2.56 -17.81 4.05
C ASP A 197 2.05 -18.22 2.66
N LEU A 198 0.86 -17.73 2.31
CA LEU A 198 0.29 -17.96 0.99
C LEU A 198 1.12 -17.27 -0.08
N SER A 199 1.76 -18.05 -0.95
CA SER A 199 2.56 -17.57 -2.07
C SER A 199 1.72 -16.77 -3.08
N MET A 200 2.39 -16.03 -3.97
CA MET A 200 1.73 -15.35 -5.09
C MET A 200 0.96 -16.31 -6.00
N GLU A 201 1.42 -17.55 -6.10
CA GLU A 201 0.80 -18.58 -6.94
C GLU A 201 -0.43 -19.18 -6.25
N ALA A 202 -0.40 -19.28 -4.92
CA ALA A 202 -1.52 -19.76 -4.12
C ALA A 202 -2.68 -18.74 -4.03
N THR A 203 -2.39 -17.44 -4.20
CA THR A 203 -3.38 -16.35 -4.11
C THR A 203 -3.93 -15.91 -5.47
N ARG A 204 -3.64 -16.61 -6.56
CA ARG A 204 -4.18 -16.42 -7.91
C ARG A 204 -5.22 -17.46 -8.25
#